data_eaf6cf7ba620a0928e5ae471b8d309e8
#
_entry.id   eaf6cf7ba620a0928e5ae471b8d309e8
#
_cell.length_a   1.000
_cell.length_b   1.000
_cell.length_c   1.000
_cell.angle_alpha   90.00
_cell.angle_beta   90.00
_cell.angle_gamma   90.00
#
_symmetry.space_group_name_H-M   'P 1'
#
loop_
_entity.id
_entity.type
_entity.pdbx_description
1 polymer ?
#
loop_
_entity_poly.entity_id
_entity_poly.type
_entity_poly.pdbx_seq_one_letter_code
_entity_poly.pdbx_strand_id
1 'polypeptide(L)'
;MDAKPIYRIEAVTKVYRGDVEVHALRGVDLEIEAGEFLVLLGPSGSGKSTLVNILGGLDTASGGHVFFRDDDITFYGERELTRYRREHVGFVFQFYNLVPSLTALENVALVTEIARDPMEPAAALELAGLAAERHDHFPAQLSGGEQQRVAIARAIAKKPEVLLCDEPTGALDSKTGIRVLEALEAINREFGTTVLVITHNIAVGGMADRVIHFADGRVARIETNETREAPASIAW
;
A
#
# COMPACT_ATOMS: atom_id res chain seq x y z
N MET A 1 20.12 6.04 18.13
CA MET A 1 18.73 5.88 18.62
C MET A 1 18.11 4.91 17.65
N ASP A 2 17.80 3.70 18.09
CA ASP A 2 17.08 2.75 17.26
C ASP A 2 15.73 3.37 16.93
N ALA A 3 15.43 3.54 15.63
CA ALA A 3 14.15 4.06 15.18
C ALA A 3 13.08 3.07 15.64
N LYS A 4 12.02 3.58 16.28
CA LYS A 4 10.90 2.71 16.64
C LYS A 4 10.18 2.26 15.37
N PRO A 5 9.77 0.98 15.28
CA PRO A 5 9.02 0.48 14.14
C PRO A 5 7.69 1.25 14.01
N ILE A 6 7.26 1.47 12.74
CA ILE A 6 5.95 2.06 12.47
C ILE A 6 4.83 1.05 12.72
N TYR A 7 5.09 -0.24 12.43
CA TYR A 7 4.22 -1.34 12.84
C TYR A 7 4.99 -2.37 13.64
N ARG A 8 4.34 -2.87 14.69
CA ARG A 8 4.73 -4.06 15.42
C ARG A 8 3.54 -5.01 15.48
N ILE A 9 3.72 -6.19 14.93
CA ILE A 9 2.70 -7.21 14.72
C ILE A 9 3.09 -8.42 15.56
N GLU A 10 2.22 -8.83 16.49
CA GLU A 10 2.49 -9.87 17.46
C GLU A 10 1.44 -10.97 17.40
N ALA A 11 1.86 -12.17 16.99
CA ALA A 11 1.05 -13.39 16.93
C ALA A 11 -0.31 -13.20 16.24
N VAL A 12 -0.38 -12.33 15.20
CA VAL A 12 -1.65 -11.97 14.56
C VAL A 12 -2.25 -13.15 13.82
N THR A 13 -3.52 -13.43 14.13
CA THR A 13 -4.33 -14.44 13.48
C THR A 13 -5.56 -13.83 12.82
N LYS A 14 -6.03 -14.45 11.73
CA LYS A 14 -7.30 -14.10 11.11
C LYS A 14 -8.02 -15.37 10.66
N VAL A 15 -9.24 -15.50 11.14
CA VAL A 15 -10.13 -16.60 10.80
C VAL A 15 -11.43 -16.04 10.25
N TYR A 16 -11.74 -16.36 9.00
CA TYR A 16 -13.03 -16.07 8.40
C TYR A 16 -13.98 -17.24 8.68
N ARG A 17 -15.07 -16.96 9.37
CA ARG A 17 -16.10 -17.94 9.70
C ARG A 17 -17.21 -17.88 8.66
N GLY A 18 -17.49 -19.01 8.01
CA GLY A 18 -18.54 -19.24 7.03
C GLY A 18 -18.92 -20.72 7.06
N ASP A 19 -19.46 -21.24 5.97
CA ASP A 19 -19.74 -22.67 5.84
C ASP A 19 -18.47 -23.52 6.00
N VAL A 20 -17.34 -22.96 5.60
CA VAL A 20 -15.98 -23.53 5.84
C VAL A 20 -15.15 -22.44 6.53
N GLU A 21 -14.49 -22.82 7.61
CA GLU A 21 -13.60 -21.94 8.35
C GLU A 21 -12.26 -21.78 7.59
N VAL A 22 -11.87 -20.54 7.31
CA VAL A 22 -10.63 -20.23 6.59
C VAL A 22 -9.67 -19.49 7.52
N HIS A 23 -8.56 -20.14 7.85
CA HIS A 23 -7.46 -19.54 8.62
C HIS A 23 -6.52 -18.77 7.68
N ALA A 24 -6.82 -17.49 7.44
CA ALA A 24 -6.06 -16.66 6.53
C ALA A 24 -4.72 -16.19 7.12
N LEU A 25 -4.64 -15.94 8.45
CA LEU A 25 -3.40 -15.68 9.18
C LEU A 25 -3.29 -16.62 10.37
N ARG A 26 -2.06 -17.09 10.63
CA ARG A 26 -1.80 -18.20 11.57
C ARG A 26 -0.69 -17.85 12.58
N GLY A 27 -0.73 -16.68 13.17
CA GLY A 27 0.29 -16.17 14.08
C GLY A 27 1.41 -15.51 13.30
N VAL A 28 1.18 -14.28 12.85
CA VAL A 28 2.16 -13.45 12.14
C VAL A 28 2.87 -12.58 13.15
N ASP A 29 4.21 -12.65 13.17
CA ASP A 29 5.10 -11.76 13.89
C ASP A 29 5.93 -11.00 12.86
N LEU A 30 5.91 -9.66 12.91
CA LEU A 30 6.64 -8.80 11.98
C LEU A 30 6.78 -7.39 12.56
N GLU A 31 7.94 -6.78 12.39
CA GLU A 31 8.17 -5.36 12.60
C GLU A 31 8.46 -4.67 11.27
N ILE A 32 7.90 -3.47 11.09
CA ILE A 32 8.09 -2.64 9.90
C ILE A 32 8.64 -1.28 10.36
N GLU A 33 9.79 -0.91 9.83
CA GLU A 33 10.44 0.35 10.18
C GLU A 33 9.78 1.55 9.47
N ALA A 34 9.84 2.73 10.11
CA ALA A 34 9.35 3.95 9.49
C ALA A 34 10.22 4.32 8.26
N GLY A 35 9.57 4.67 7.15
CA GLY A 35 10.25 5.03 5.90
C GLY A 35 10.78 3.85 5.09
N GLU A 36 10.53 2.62 5.52
CA GLU A 36 10.96 1.42 4.82
C GLU A 36 10.14 1.16 3.56
N PHE A 37 10.77 0.62 2.51
CA PHE A 37 10.10 0.08 1.33
C PHE A 37 10.12 -1.45 1.42
N LEU A 38 8.95 -2.04 1.69
CA LEU A 38 8.79 -3.49 1.81
C LEU A 38 8.06 -4.09 0.62
N VAL A 39 8.45 -5.32 0.27
CA VAL A 39 7.72 -6.15 -0.69
C VAL A 39 7.26 -7.43 -0.02
N LEU A 40 5.96 -7.72 -0.09
CA LEU A 40 5.37 -8.98 0.32
C LEU A 40 5.22 -9.90 -0.89
N LEU A 41 5.95 -11.00 -0.92
CA LEU A 41 5.88 -12.04 -1.94
C LEU A 41 5.19 -13.29 -1.41
N GLY A 42 4.54 -14.02 -2.28
CA GLY A 42 3.94 -15.32 -1.97
C GLY A 42 2.80 -15.67 -2.91
N PRO A 43 2.36 -16.93 -2.93
CA PRO A 43 1.28 -17.40 -3.79
C PRO A 43 -0.05 -16.70 -3.46
N SER A 44 -0.99 -16.73 -4.41
CA SER A 44 -2.36 -16.28 -4.16
C SER A 44 -2.98 -17.08 -2.99
N GLY A 45 -3.75 -16.41 -2.15
CA GLY A 45 -4.37 -17.03 -0.96
C GLY A 45 -3.42 -17.24 0.23
N SER A 46 -2.14 -16.83 0.18
CA SER A 46 -1.21 -17.01 1.30
C SER A 46 -1.47 -16.08 2.51
N GLY A 47 -2.40 -15.11 2.42
CA GLY A 47 -2.77 -14.21 3.52
C GLY A 47 -2.23 -12.78 3.40
N LYS A 48 -1.47 -12.42 2.36
CA LYS A 48 -0.86 -11.08 2.18
C LYS A 48 -1.87 -9.94 2.20
N SER A 49 -2.90 -10.00 1.36
CA SER A 49 -3.94 -8.97 1.30
C SER A 49 -4.73 -8.89 2.62
N THR A 50 -4.92 -10.03 3.31
CA THR A 50 -5.54 -10.07 4.64
C THR A 50 -4.69 -9.30 5.66
N LEU A 51 -3.36 -9.52 5.68
CA LEU A 51 -2.45 -8.79 6.56
C LEU A 51 -2.52 -7.29 6.25
N VAL A 52 -2.38 -6.91 4.99
CA VAL A 52 -2.40 -5.50 4.54
C VAL A 52 -3.73 -4.83 4.88
N ASN A 53 -4.86 -5.51 4.73
CA ASN A 53 -6.17 -4.99 5.12
C ASN A 53 -6.27 -4.75 6.64
N ILE A 54 -5.67 -5.62 7.45
CA ILE A 54 -5.63 -5.44 8.91
C ILE A 54 -4.72 -4.26 9.27
N LEU A 55 -3.50 -4.18 8.70
CA LEU A 55 -2.58 -3.06 8.93
C LEU A 55 -3.20 -1.72 8.52
N GLY A 56 -3.98 -1.73 7.44
CA GLY A 56 -4.68 -0.55 6.96
C GLY A 56 -6.00 -0.25 7.67
N GLY A 57 -6.44 -1.08 8.61
CA GLY A 57 -7.71 -0.90 9.33
C GLY A 57 -8.95 -1.09 8.46
N LEU A 58 -8.85 -1.84 7.36
CA LEU A 58 -9.99 -2.27 6.53
C LEU A 58 -10.62 -3.57 7.04
N ASP A 59 -9.86 -4.34 7.80
CA ASP A 59 -10.31 -5.56 8.48
C ASP A 59 -9.71 -5.60 9.89
N THR A 60 -10.18 -6.51 10.73
CA THR A 60 -9.74 -6.69 12.11
C THR A 60 -9.10 -8.06 12.31
N ALA A 61 -8.10 -8.16 13.18
CA ALA A 61 -7.53 -9.44 13.59
C ALA A 61 -8.54 -10.29 14.36
N SER A 62 -8.41 -11.62 14.29
CA SER A 62 -9.14 -12.55 15.14
C SER A 62 -8.44 -12.79 16.48
N GLY A 63 -7.13 -12.52 16.56
CA GLY A 63 -6.30 -12.62 17.74
C GLY A 63 -4.91 -12.07 17.47
N GLY A 64 -4.10 -11.91 18.52
CA GLY A 64 -2.82 -11.22 18.48
C GLY A 64 -2.99 -9.70 18.57
N HIS A 65 -1.90 -8.96 18.36
CA HIS A 65 -1.87 -7.51 18.48
C HIS A 65 -1.22 -6.86 17.25
N VAL A 66 -1.75 -5.71 16.85
CA VAL A 66 -1.16 -4.82 15.84
C VAL A 66 -0.99 -3.45 16.45
N PHE A 67 0.25 -3.05 16.59
CA PHE A 67 0.60 -1.71 17.05
C PHE A 67 0.99 -0.84 15.85
N PHE A 68 0.39 0.34 15.75
CA PHE A 68 0.84 1.41 14.89
C PHE A 68 1.55 2.44 15.76
N ARG A 69 2.88 2.55 15.64
CA ARG A 69 3.71 3.25 16.62
C ARG A 69 3.52 2.66 18.03
N ASP A 70 3.05 3.47 18.99
CA ASP A 70 2.79 3.04 20.36
C ASP A 70 1.30 2.66 20.60
N ASP A 71 0.40 2.83 19.60
CA ASP A 71 -1.03 2.61 19.75
C ASP A 71 -1.43 1.19 19.28
N ASP A 72 -2.09 0.43 20.13
CA ASP A 72 -2.67 -0.86 19.77
C ASP A 72 -3.98 -0.67 18.98
N ILE A 73 -3.88 -0.77 17.64
CA ILE A 73 -5.02 -0.59 16.75
C ILE A 73 -5.94 -1.82 16.66
N THR A 74 -5.55 -2.95 17.28
CA THR A 74 -6.34 -4.20 17.27
C THR A 74 -7.73 -4.00 17.86
N PHE A 75 -7.84 -3.12 18.85
CA PHE A 75 -9.08 -2.87 19.58
C PHE A 75 -9.83 -1.61 19.13
N TYR A 76 -9.37 -0.97 18.06
CA TYR A 76 -10.03 0.22 17.53
C TYR A 76 -11.43 -0.12 17.00
N GLY A 77 -12.43 0.69 17.42
CA GLY A 77 -13.75 0.65 16.85
C GLY A 77 -13.80 1.32 15.46
N GLU A 78 -14.91 1.16 14.74
CA GLU A 78 -15.07 1.64 13.36
C GLU A 78 -14.75 3.15 13.19
N ARG A 79 -15.08 3.98 14.18
CA ARG A 79 -14.80 5.43 14.15
C ARG A 79 -13.29 5.71 14.26
N GLU A 80 -12.59 4.94 15.09
CA GLU A 80 -11.14 5.07 15.30
C GLU A 80 -10.38 4.56 14.09
N LEU A 81 -10.78 3.41 13.52
CA LEU A 81 -10.24 2.88 12.28
C LEU A 81 -10.47 3.85 11.10
N THR A 82 -11.64 4.49 11.02
CA THR A 82 -11.92 5.50 9.99
C THR A 82 -11.00 6.71 10.13
N ARG A 83 -10.76 7.20 11.36
CA ARG A 83 -9.81 8.29 11.62
C ARG A 83 -8.39 7.86 11.27
N TYR A 84 -7.98 6.67 11.70
CA TYR A 84 -6.67 6.08 11.42
C TYR A 84 -6.40 6.00 9.91
N ARG A 85 -7.35 5.43 9.12
CA ARG A 85 -7.24 5.39 7.65
C ARG A 85 -7.12 6.77 7.03
N ARG A 86 -7.90 7.72 7.53
CA ARG A 86 -7.90 9.10 7.01
C ARG A 86 -6.57 9.80 7.27
N GLU A 87 -6.01 9.63 8.47
CA GLU A 87 -4.87 10.41 8.92
C GLU A 87 -3.52 9.77 8.55
N HIS A 88 -3.42 8.44 8.53
CA HIS A 88 -2.12 7.75 8.49
C HIS A 88 -1.92 6.84 7.29
N VAL A 89 -2.97 6.28 6.67
CA VAL A 89 -2.82 5.21 5.68
C VAL A 89 -3.33 5.60 4.31
N GLY A 90 -2.50 5.48 3.27
CA GLY A 90 -2.89 5.51 1.85
C GLY A 90 -3.08 4.09 1.31
N PHE A 91 -4.03 3.91 0.38
CA PHE A 91 -4.25 2.64 -0.30
C PHE A 91 -4.15 2.77 -1.81
N VAL A 92 -3.45 1.83 -2.42
CA VAL A 92 -3.38 1.63 -3.87
C VAL A 92 -3.80 0.20 -4.17
N PHE A 93 -4.89 0.04 -4.93
CA PHE A 93 -5.45 -1.26 -5.27
C PHE A 93 -5.19 -1.63 -6.73
N GLN A 94 -5.24 -2.91 -7.05
CA GLN A 94 -5.08 -3.44 -8.40
C GLN A 94 -6.13 -2.89 -9.39
N PHE A 95 -7.36 -2.67 -8.95
CA PHE A 95 -8.48 -2.19 -9.79
C PHE A 95 -8.76 -0.69 -9.63
N TYR A 96 -7.76 0.11 -9.29
CA TYR A 96 -7.77 1.58 -9.22
C TYR A 96 -8.83 2.19 -8.29
N ASN A 97 -10.05 1.67 -8.25
CA ASN A 97 -11.19 2.13 -7.44
C ASN A 97 -11.48 3.64 -7.61
N LEU A 98 -11.37 4.14 -8.84
CA LEU A 98 -11.71 5.52 -9.18
C LEU A 98 -13.22 5.69 -9.27
N VAL A 99 -13.71 6.89 -8.95
CA VAL A 99 -15.10 7.28 -9.16
C VAL A 99 -15.28 7.61 -10.65
N PRO A 100 -16.08 6.85 -11.42
CA PRO A 100 -16.11 6.98 -12.87
C PRO A 100 -16.69 8.30 -13.38
N SER A 101 -17.52 8.97 -12.59
CA SER A 101 -18.17 10.24 -12.89
C SER A 101 -17.34 11.46 -12.52
N LEU A 102 -16.15 11.28 -11.98
CA LEU A 102 -15.22 12.33 -11.60
C LEU A 102 -13.97 12.30 -12.49
N THR A 103 -13.43 13.47 -12.81
CA THR A 103 -12.15 13.61 -13.51
C THR A 103 -11.00 13.07 -12.64
N ALA A 104 -9.78 12.98 -13.20
CA ALA A 104 -8.59 12.63 -12.45
C ALA A 104 -8.36 13.60 -11.27
N LEU A 105 -8.46 14.90 -11.54
CA LEU A 105 -8.30 15.94 -10.53
C LEU A 105 -9.35 15.82 -9.42
N GLU A 106 -10.62 15.65 -9.77
CA GLU A 106 -11.72 15.50 -8.81
C GLU A 106 -11.62 14.22 -7.99
N ASN A 107 -11.13 13.10 -8.57
CA ASN A 107 -10.87 11.87 -7.83
C ASN A 107 -9.83 12.08 -6.71
N VAL A 108 -8.82 12.92 -6.94
CA VAL A 108 -7.83 13.27 -5.92
C VAL A 108 -8.41 14.28 -4.93
N ALA A 109 -9.17 15.26 -5.40
CA ALA A 109 -9.79 16.29 -4.55
C ALA A 109 -10.69 15.69 -3.45
N LEU A 110 -11.37 14.56 -3.71
CA LEU A 110 -12.20 13.88 -2.71
C LEU A 110 -11.50 13.61 -1.36
N VAL A 111 -10.21 13.28 -1.40
CA VAL A 111 -9.48 12.96 -0.17
C VAL A 111 -8.84 14.19 0.45
N THR A 112 -8.55 15.23 -0.36
CA THR A 112 -7.97 16.47 0.15
C THR A 112 -8.97 17.27 0.98
N GLU A 113 -10.26 17.20 0.69
CA GLU A 113 -11.31 17.87 1.47
C GLU A 113 -11.42 17.40 2.92
N ILE A 114 -11.02 16.15 3.21
CA ILE A 114 -11.12 15.55 4.54
C ILE A 114 -9.79 15.44 5.27
N ALA A 115 -8.67 15.75 4.60
CA ALA A 115 -7.33 15.70 5.18
C ALA A 115 -7.00 17.01 5.93
N ARG A 116 -6.07 16.94 6.91
CA ARG A 116 -5.67 18.11 7.71
C ARG A 116 -4.73 19.05 6.97
N ASP A 117 -3.75 18.49 6.24
CA ASP A 117 -2.72 19.23 5.50
C ASP A 117 -2.46 18.54 4.16
N PRO A 118 -3.44 18.56 3.24
CA PRO A 118 -3.32 17.84 1.99
C PRO A 118 -2.35 18.53 1.03
N MET A 119 -1.87 17.75 0.06
CA MET A 119 -1.26 18.30 -1.15
C MET A 119 -2.35 18.89 -2.05
N GLU A 120 -1.97 19.86 -2.88
CA GLU A 120 -2.82 20.29 -3.99
C GLU A 120 -3.06 19.11 -4.94
N PRO A 121 -4.32 18.85 -5.37
CA PRO A 121 -4.63 17.69 -6.22
C PRO A 121 -3.78 17.61 -7.50
N ALA A 122 -3.52 18.73 -8.15
CA ALA A 122 -2.68 18.78 -9.35
C ALA A 122 -1.23 18.38 -9.04
N ALA A 123 -0.67 18.87 -7.92
CA ALA A 123 0.69 18.52 -7.50
C ALA A 123 0.80 17.00 -7.16
N ALA A 124 -0.22 16.41 -6.55
CA ALA A 124 -0.25 14.98 -6.28
C ALA A 124 -0.30 14.14 -7.58
N LEU A 125 -1.05 14.60 -8.60
CA LEU A 125 -1.10 13.96 -9.91
C LEU A 125 0.24 14.05 -10.65
N GLU A 126 0.88 15.22 -10.63
CA GLU A 126 2.21 15.42 -11.22
C GLU A 126 3.27 14.54 -10.55
N LEU A 127 3.26 14.46 -9.21
CA LEU A 127 4.15 13.59 -8.44
C LEU A 127 3.94 12.09 -8.77
N ALA A 128 2.70 11.68 -8.99
CA ALA A 128 2.39 10.34 -9.47
C ALA A 128 2.71 10.13 -10.97
N GLY A 129 3.23 11.13 -11.66
CA GLY A 129 3.64 11.09 -13.06
C GLY A 129 2.49 11.18 -14.08
N LEU A 130 1.34 11.74 -13.69
CA LEU A 130 0.25 12.03 -14.64
C LEU A 130 0.46 13.41 -15.26
N ALA A 131 0.53 13.47 -16.59
CA ALA A 131 0.70 14.71 -17.32
C ALA A 131 -0.50 15.66 -17.14
N ALA A 132 -0.22 16.98 -17.07
CA ALA A 132 -1.23 17.99 -16.72
C ALA A 132 -2.45 18.01 -17.67
N GLU A 133 -2.24 17.72 -18.95
CA GLU A 133 -3.31 17.62 -19.94
C GLU A 133 -4.30 16.46 -19.70
N ARG A 134 -3.98 15.55 -18.77
CA ARG A 134 -4.82 14.41 -18.37
C ARG A 134 -5.65 14.68 -17.11
N HIS A 135 -5.42 15.77 -16.41
CA HIS A 135 -6.06 16.06 -15.14
C HIS A 135 -7.59 16.17 -15.22
N ASP A 136 -8.10 16.71 -16.34
CA ASP A 136 -9.54 16.89 -16.60
C ASP A 136 -10.18 15.70 -17.30
N HIS A 137 -9.44 14.59 -17.49
CA HIS A 137 -9.99 13.39 -18.11
C HIS A 137 -10.72 12.51 -17.08
N PHE A 138 -11.83 11.91 -17.53
CA PHE A 138 -12.55 10.89 -16.77
C PHE A 138 -11.80 9.53 -16.84
N PRO A 139 -11.98 8.64 -15.86
CA PRO A 139 -11.33 7.32 -15.86
C PRO A 139 -11.48 6.56 -17.19
N ALA A 140 -12.64 6.61 -17.83
CA ALA A 140 -12.88 5.94 -19.11
C ALA A 140 -12.03 6.50 -20.29
N GLN A 141 -11.43 7.67 -20.13
CA GLN A 141 -10.57 8.33 -21.14
C GLN A 141 -9.07 8.12 -20.85
N LEU A 142 -8.75 7.45 -19.74
CA LEU A 142 -7.40 7.19 -19.28
C LEU A 142 -7.01 5.73 -19.52
N SER A 143 -5.76 5.50 -19.90
CA SER A 143 -5.18 4.15 -19.93
C SER A 143 -5.11 3.55 -18.51
N GLY A 144 -5.00 2.22 -18.40
CA GLY A 144 -4.88 1.56 -17.09
C GLY A 144 -3.75 2.12 -16.23
N GLY A 145 -2.59 2.38 -16.83
CA GLY A 145 -1.48 3.00 -16.10
C GLY A 145 -1.71 4.45 -15.68
N GLU A 146 -2.46 5.24 -16.48
CA GLU A 146 -2.88 6.58 -16.07
C GLU A 146 -3.88 6.52 -14.91
N GLN A 147 -4.84 5.59 -14.96
CA GLN A 147 -5.78 5.36 -13.85
C GLN A 147 -5.05 4.94 -12.57
N GLN A 148 -4.03 4.08 -12.69
CA GLN A 148 -3.22 3.69 -11.53
C GLN A 148 -2.46 4.88 -10.94
N ARG A 149 -1.91 5.77 -11.77
CA ARG A 149 -1.27 7.00 -11.30
C ARG A 149 -2.27 7.94 -10.61
N VAL A 150 -3.50 8.03 -11.08
CA VAL A 150 -4.57 8.77 -10.37
C VAL A 150 -4.86 8.11 -9.00
N ALA A 151 -4.92 6.78 -8.94
CA ALA A 151 -5.13 6.07 -7.67
C ALA A 151 -3.98 6.30 -6.68
N ILE A 152 -2.72 6.33 -7.16
CA ILE A 152 -1.55 6.68 -6.36
C ILE A 152 -1.64 8.14 -5.89
N ALA A 153 -1.89 9.09 -6.80
CA ALA A 153 -2.05 10.50 -6.47
C ALA A 153 -3.10 10.70 -5.36
N ARG A 154 -4.26 10.06 -5.50
CA ARG A 154 -5.32 10.07 -4.48
C ARG A 154 -4.84 9.52 -3.14
N ALA A 155 -4.07 8.44 -3.15
CA ALA A 155 -3.57 7.81 -1.92
C ALA A 155 -2.57 8.72 -1.18
N ILE A 156 -1.70 9.44 -1.91
CA ILE A 156 -0.63 10.28 -1.35
C ILE A 156 -1.05 11.72 -1.05
N ALA A 157 -2.13 12.21 -1.68
CA ALA A 157 -2.57 13.61 -1.55
C ALA A 157 -2.82 14.04 -0.10
N LYS A 158 -3.13 13.11 0.79
CA LYS A 158 -3.29 13.36 2.23
C LYS A 158 -1.99 13.23 3.04
N LYS A 159 -0.84 13.01 2.39
CA LYS A 159 0.49 12.83 3.00
C LYS A 159 0.50 11.69 4.04
N PRO A 160 0.13 10.46 3.66
CA PRO A 160 0.06 9.36 4.61
C PRO A 160 1.45 8.95 5.08
N GLU A 161 1.55 8.42 6.31
CA GLU A 161 2.78 7.84 6.84
C GLU A 161 3.07 6.47 6.24
N VAL A 162 2.00 5.76 5.86
CA VAL A 162 2.07 4.42 5.27
C VAL A 162 1.27 4.37 3.98
N LEU A 163 1.85 3.80 2.93
CA LEU A 163 1.21 3.52 1.66
C LEU A 163 1.15 2.00 1.46
N LEU A 164 -0.05 1.46 1.44
CA LEU A 164 -0.33 0.04 1.26
C LEU A 164 -0.77 -0.21 -0.18
N CYS A 165 0.00 -0.99 -0.92
CA CYS A 165 -0.20 -1.26 -2.34
C CYS A 165 -0.48 -2.74 -2.56
N ASP A 166 -1.69 -3.10 -2.98
CA ASP A 166 -2.07 -4.47 -3.31
C ASP A 166 -2.04 -4.66 -4.84
N GLU A 167 -1.04 -5.37 -5.34
CA GLU A 167 -0.77 -5.65 -6.75
C GLU A 167 -0.80 -4.39 -7.65
N PRO A 168 -0.03 -3.33 -7.32
CA PRO A 168 -0.17 -2.02 -7.98
C PRO A 168 0.19 -2.04 -9.47
N THR A 169 0.84 -3.11 -9.94
CA THR A 169 1.27 -3.28 -11.33
C THR A 169 0.64 -4.49 -12.02
N GLY A 170 -0.19 -5.26 -11.31
CA GLY A 170 -0.69 -6.56 -11.76
C GLY A 170 -1.57 -6.54 -13.02
N ALA A 171 -2.14 -5.38 -13.39
CA ALA A 171 -2.96 -5.21 -14.60
C ALA A 171 -2.26 -4.38 -15.69
N LEU A 172 -0.93 -4.12 -15.56
CA LEU A 172 -0.19 -3.21 -16.42
C LEU A 172 0.85 -3.95 -17.27
N ASP A 173 1.17 -3.39 -18.43
CA ASP A 173 2.35 -3.80 -19.19
C ASP A 173 3.64 -3.38 -18.46
N SER A 174 4.76 -4.01 -18.81
CA SER A 174 6.05 -3.80 -18.14
C SER A 174 6.51 -2.35 -18.11
N LYS A 175 6.38 -1.62 -19.23
CA LYS A 175 6.81 -0.22 -19.31
C LYS A 175 5.97 0.69 -18.39
N THR A 176 4.69 0.43 -18.34
CA THR A 176 3.74 1.18 -17.50
C THR A 176 3.92 0.79 -16.02
N GLY A 177 4.14 -0.50 -15.74
CA GLY A 177 4.43 -1.00 -14.40
C GLY A 177 5.71 -0.37 -13.80
N ILE A 178 6.80 -0.27 -14.58
CA ILE A 178 8.03 0.41 -14.14
C ILE A 178 7.75 1.85 -13.71
N ARG A 179 6.98 2.62 -14.49
CA ARG A 179 6.63 4.01 -14.14
C ARG A 179 5.84 4.12 -12.84
N VAL A 180 4.97 3.14 -12.56
CA VAL A 180 4.25 3.06 -11.29
C VAL A 180 5.21 2.80 -10.13
N LEU A 181 6.16 1.88 -10.31
CA LEU A 181 7.18 1.59 -9.28
C LEU A 181 8.11 2.79 -9.06
N GLU A 182 8.51 3.51 -10.12
CA GLU A 182 9.28 4.76 -10.01
C GLU A 182 8.54 5.82 -9.17
N ALA A 183 7.23 5.98 -9.37
CA ALA A 183 6.41 6.89 -8.56
C ALA A 183 6.37 6.46 -7.08
N LEU A 184 6.20 5.17 -6.79
CA LEU A 184 6.20 4.65 -5.42
C LEU A 184 7.56 4.82 -4.74
N GLU A 185 8.67 4.59 -5.46
CA GLU A 185 10.02 4.83 -4.95
C GLU A 185 10.27 6.31 -4.66
N ALA A 186 9.87 7.20 -5.57
CA ALA A 186 10.00 8.64 -5.37
C ALA A 186 9.24 9.11 -4.12
N ILE A 187 7.99 8.65 -3.93
CA ILE A 187 7.18 8.94 -2.74
C ILE A 187 7.89 8.48 -1.46
N ASN A 188 8.39 7.25 -1.44
CA ASN A 188 9.12 6.72 -0.29
C ASN A 188 10.37 7.58 0.03
N ARG A 189 11.18 7.90 -0.98
CA ARG A 189 12.44 8.65 -0.82
C ARG A 189 12.21 10.12 -0.44
N GLU A 190 11.24 10.78 -1.07
CA GLU A 190 11.05 12.24 -0.91
C GLU A 190 10.27 12.60 0.36
N PHE A 191 9.30 11.75 0.75
CA PHE A 191 8.44 12.03 1.90
C PHE A 191 8.74 11.13 3.12
N GLY A 192 9.60 10.13 2.97
CA GLY A 192 9.83 9.16 4.04
C GLY A 192 8.61 8.29 4.34
N THR A 193 7.66 8.23 3.41
CA THR A 193 6.46 7.37 3.54
C THR A 193 6.88 5.91 3.55
N THR A 194 6.43 5.14 4.53
CA THR A 194 6.62 3.68 4.53
C THR A 194 5.77 3.07 3.42
N VAL A 195 6.37 2.32 2.53
CA VAL A 195 5.68 1.70 1.38
C VAL A 195 5.69 0.18 1.53
N LEU A 196 4.52 -0.43 1.46
CA LEU A 196 4.36 -1.87 1.49
C LEU A 196 3.65 -2.32 0.22
N VAL A 197 4.34 -3.11 -0.60
CA VAL A 197 3.84 -3.60 -1.89
C VAL A 197 3.60 -5.10 -1.82
N ILE A 198 2.37 -5.52 -2.06
CA ILE A 198 2.07 -6.92 -2.37
C ILE A 198 2.23 -7.12 -3.87
N THR A 199 2.98 -8.14 -4.25
CA THR A 199 3.09 -8.56 -5.64
C THR A 199 3.45 -10.04 -5.74
N HIS A 200 3.18 -10.63 -6.89
CA HIS A 200 3.66 -11.95 -7.27
C HIS A 200 4.90 -11.88 -8.19
N ASN A 201 5.28 -10.68 -8.64
CA ASN A 201 6.49 -10.47 -9.42
C ASN A 201 7.72 -10.42 -8.51
N ILE A 202 8.53 -11.46 -8.55
CA ILE A 202 9.73 -11.61 -7.71
C ILE A 202 10.75 -10.50 -7.98
N ALA A 203 10.85 -10.03 -9.23
CA ALA A 203 11.82 -9.01 -9.61
C ALA A 203 11.60 -7.68 -8.87
N VAL A 204 10.36 -7.36 -8.47
CA VAL A 204 10.05 -6.16 -7.67
C VAL A 204 10.73 -6.21 -6.30
N GLY A 205 11.06 -7.40 -5.80
CA GLY A 205 11.79 -7.56 -4.53
C GLY A 205 13.15 -6.87 -4.52
N GLY A 206 13.84 -6.74 -5.68
CA GLY A 206 15.14 -6.08 -5.76
C GLY A 206 15.11 -4.59 -5.39
N MET A 207 13.97 -3.91 -5.55
CA MET A 207 13.84 -2.49 -5.18
C MET A 207 13.45 -2.25 -3.71
N ALA A 208 13.18 -3.29 -2.94
CA ALA A 208 12.81 -3.19 -1.54
C ALA A 208 14.03 -3.09 -0.61
N ASP A 209 13.84 -2.56 0.61
CA ASP A 209 14.81 -2.75 1.70
C ASP A 209 14.75 -4.18 2.21
N ARG A 210 13.51 -4.69 2.39
CA ARG A 210 13.28 -6.08 2.80
C ARG A 210 12.17 -6.71 1.95
N VAL A 211 12.32 -8.00 1.72
CA VAL A 211 11.33 -8.86 1.07
C VAL A 211 10.80 -9.86 2.10
N ILE A 212 9.49 -9.82 2.30
CA ILE A 212 8.79 -10.73 3.20
C ILE A 212 8.12 -11.82 2.38
N HIS A 213 8.58 -13.05 2.50
CA HIS A 213 7.98 -14.20 1.85
C HIS A 213 6.85 -14.75 2.72
N PHE A 214 5.65 -14.80 2.15
CA PHE A 214 4.44 -15.25 2.81
C PHE A 214 3.99 -16.60 2.28
N ALA A 215 3.72 -17.54 3.17
CA ALA A 215 3.16 -18.85 2.84
C ALA A 215 2.22 -19.32 3.95
N ASP A 216 1.08 -19.91 3.59
CA ASP A 216 0.12 -20.55 4.50
C ASP A 216 -0.27 -19.70 5.72
N GLY A 217 -0.46 -18.39 5.51
CA GLY A 217 -0.85 -17.44 6.56
C GLY A 217 0.26 -17.07 7.53
N ARG A 218 1.53 -17.26 7.16
CA ARG A 218 2.71 -17.01 8.01
C ARG A 218 3.81 -16.29 7.22
N VAL A 219 4.68 -15.59 7.93
CA VAL A 219 5.98 -15.18 7.42
C VAL A 219 6.87 -16.41 7.34
N ALA A 220 7.23 -16.81 6.12
CA ALA A 220 8.09 -17.97 5.87
C ALA A 220 9.57 -17.61 5.90
N ARG A 221 9.92 -16.42 5.37
CA ARG A 221 11.30 -15.93 5.29
C ARG A 221 11.29 -14.42 5.14
N ILE A 222 12.33 -13.77 5.65
CA ILE A 222 12.63 -12.35 5.44
C ILE A 222 14.01 -12.26 4.78
N GLU A 223 14.10 -11.49 3.70
CA GLU A 223 15.35 -11.14 3.02
C GLU A 223 15.58 -9.65 3.15
N THR A 224 16.81 -9.24 3.42
CA THR A 224 17.23 -7.84 3.48
C THR A 224 18.17 -7.58 2.31
N ASN A 225 17.89 -6.55 1.52
CA ASN A 225 18.78 -6.10 0.45
C ASN A 225 19.79 -5.11 1.03
N GLU A 226 21.07 -5.29 0.71
CA GLU A 226 22.10 -4.33 1.09
C GLU A 226 21.97 -3.00 0.32
N THR A 227 21.46 -3.09 -0.92
CA THR A 227 21.19 -1.95 -1.80
C THR A 227 19.94 -2.21 -2.60
N ARG A 228 19.12 -1.18 -2.80
CA ARG A 228 17.94 -1.26 -3.66
C ARG A 228 18.33 -1.16 -5.14
N GLU A 229 17.70 -1.97 -5.96
CA GLU A 229 17.78 -1.82 -7.42
C GLU A 229 16.83 -0.69 -7.87
N ALA A 230 17.26 0.04 -8.92
CA ALA A 230 16.37 1.03 -9.52
C ALA A 230 15.18 0.33 -10.23
N PRO A 231 13.95 0.88 -10.16
CA PRO A 231 12.78 0.31 -10.85
C PRO A 231 13.00 0.04 -12.33
N ALA A 232 13.80 0.86 -13.01
CA ALA A 232 14.14 0.72 -14.43
C ALA A 232 14.99 -0.54 -14.75
N SER A 233 15.65 -1.14 -13.76
CA SER A 233 16.46 -2.37 -13.92
C SER A 233 15.64 -3.65 -13.71
N ILE A 234 14.38 -3.54 -13.27
CA ILE A 234 13.53 -4.69 -12.97
C ILE A 234 13.16 -5.41 -14.27
N ALA A 235 13.52 -6.68 -14.38
CA ALA A 235 13.08 -7.56 -15.45
C ALA A 235 11.63 -7.99 -15.19
N TRP A 236 10.75 -7.78 -16.18
CA TRP A 236 9.31 -8.00 -16.06
C TRP A 236 8.89 -9.39 -16.53
#